data_1ade174145c95377292c714736a723fd
#
_entry.id   1ade174145c95377292c714736a723fd
#
_cell.length_a   1.000
_cell.length_b   1.000
_cell.length_c   1.000
_cell.angle_alpha   90.00
_cell.angle_beta   90.00
_cell.angle_gamma   90.00
#
_symmetry.space_group_name_H-M   'P 1'
#
loop_
_entity.id
_entity.type
_entity.pdbx_description
1 polymer ?
#
loop_
_entity_poly.entity_id
_entity_poly.type
_entity_poly.pdbx_seq_one_letter_code
_entity_poly.pdbx_strand_id
1 'polypeptide(L)'
;MAKLTRIKILTTGATAAAPSNIKTGELAYSYVSGSQGNNGDRLYIGTGAENGAGYSSNVDIIGGKYFTEMLDHVHGVTTASSALIVDAQKHVTDLNIGSLALEASGGSGQVVTAISTSTTLSGASNSQLATALAIKTYVD
;
A
#
# COMPACT_ATOMS: atom_id res chain seq x y z
N MET A 1 -43.02 -2.71 -7.93
CA MET A 1 -41.86 -3.02 -7.04
C MET A 1 -40.74 -3.56 -7.87
N ALA A 2 -39.56 -2.97 -7.80
CA ALA A 2 -38.37 -3.52 -8.47
C ALA A 2 -38.02 -4.88 -7.85
N LYS A 3 -37.92 -5.90 -8.68
CA LYS A 3 -37.51 -7.24 -8.24
C LYS A 3 -36.00 -7.24 -7.99
N LEU A 4 -35.58 -7.34 -6.73
CA LEU A 4 -34.17 -7.45 -6.38
C LEU A 4 -33.65 -8.82 -6.88
N THR A 5 -32.77 -8.80 -7.85
CA THR A 5 -32.03 -10.00 -8.29
C THR A 5 -30.82 -10.16 -7.38
N ARG A 6 -30.71 -11.31 -6.71
CA ARG A 6 -29.53 -11.65 -5.93
C ARG A 6 -28.52 -12.37 -6.81
N ILE A 7 -27.31 -11.83 -6.87
CA ILE A 7 -26.17 -12.51 -7.50
C ILE A 7 -25.34 -13.13 -6.36
N LYS A 8 -25.13 -14.43 -6.40
CA LYS A 8 -24.27 -15.14 -5.48
C LYS A 8 -22.99 -15.53 -6.23
N ILE A 9 -21.86 -15.19 -5.65
CA ILE A 9 -20.53 -15.56 -6.18
C ILE A 9 -19.97 -16.73 -5.36
N LEU A 10 -18.96 -17.39 -5.88
CA LEU A 10 -18.22 -18.42 -5.12
C LEU A 10 -17.56 -17.79 -3.90
N THR A 11 -17.62 -18.48 -2.75
CA THR A 11 -17.02 -17.96 -1.51
C THR A 11 -16.33 -19.05 -0.72
N THR A 12 -15.25 -18.69 -0.03
CA THR A 12 -14.58 -19.57 0.93
C THR A 12 -14.19 -18.80 2.20
N GLY A 13 -14.37 -19.43 3.35
CA GLY A 13 -13.87 -19.00 4.66
C GLY A 13 -12.77 -19.91 5.21
N ALA A 14 -12.33 -20.88 4.43
CA ALA A 14 -11.35 -21.87 4.86
C ALA A 14 -9.99 -21.72 4.17
N THR A 15 -9.94 -21.07 3.02
CA THR A 15 -8.75 -21.00 2.18
C THR A 15 -8.42 -19.57 1.82
N ALA A 16 -7.23 -19.12 2.19
CA ALA A 16 -6.65 -17.83 1.83
C ALA A 16 -5.82 -17.96 0.53
N ALA A 17 -6.44 -18.40 -0.55
CA ALA A 17 -5.76 -18.62 -1.83
C ALA A 17 -6.69 -18.26 -2.99
N ALA A 18 -6.09 -18.03 -4.17
CA ALA A 18 -6.84 -17.95 -5.41
C ALA A 18 -7.57 -19.26 -5.68
N PRO A 19 -8.83 -19.24 -6.15
CA PRO A 19 -9.57 -20.45 -6.48
C PRO A 19 -8.91 -21.18 -7.67
N SER A 20 -8.78 -22.49 -7.58
CA SER A 20 -8.19 -23.30 -8.66
C SER A 20 -9.17 -23.66 -9.78
N ASN A 21 -10.48 -23.64 -9.50
CA ASN A 21 -11.53 -24.13 -10.38
C ASN A 21 -12.60 -23.06 -10.61
N ILE A 22 -12.18 -21.93 -11.17
CA ILE A 22 -13.05 -20.82 -11.54
C ILE A 22 -13.15 -20.73 -13.06
N LYS A 23 -14.33 -20.44 -13.57
CA LYS A 23 -14.52 -20.24 -15.02
C LYS A 23 -14.18 -18.83 -15.44
N THR A 24 -13.92 -18.64 -16.73
CA THR A 24 -13.69 -17.30 -17.30
C THR A 24 -14.91 -16.40 -17.07
N GLY A 25 -14.68 -15.25 -16.46
CA GLY A 25 -15.73 -14.29 -16.08
C GLY A 25 -16.46 -14.61 -14.77
N GLU A 26 -16.20 -15.76 -14.14
CA GLU A 26 -16.79 -16.09 -12.84
C GLU A 26 -16.05 -15.36 -11.71
N LEU A 27 -16.82 -14.98 -10.68
CA LEU A 27 -16.29 -14.29 -9.50
C LEU A 27 -16.19 -15.22 -8.30
N ALA A 28 -15.14 -15.03 -7.51
CA ALA A 28 -14.96 -15.71 -6.24
C ALA A 28 -14.44 -14.78 -5.16
N TYR A 29 -14.81 -15.00 -3.91
CA TYR A 29 -14.32 -14.22 -2.76
C TYR A 29 -13.82 -15.11 -1.64
N SER A 30 -12.59 -14.89 -1.20
CA SER A 30 -12.08 -15.48 0.04
C SER A 30 -12.27 -14.47 1.17
N TYR A 31 -13.07 -14.82 2.17
CA TYR A 31 -13.28 -14.02 3.37
C TYR A 31 -12.44 -14.50 4.59
N VAL A 32 -11.46 -15.34 4.34
CA VAL A 32 -10.39 -15.57 5.31
C VAL A 32 -9.60 -14.28 5.48
N SER A 33 -9.23 -13.93 6.71
CA SER A 33 -8.49 -12.71 7.00
C SER A 33 -7.26 -12.55 6.10
N GLY A 34 -7.19 -11.40 5.43
CA GLY A 34 -6.15 -11.10 4.46
C GLY A 34 -4.91 -10.51 5.11
N SER A 35 -3.74 -10.91 4.62
CA SER A 35 -2.46 -10.26 4.90
C SER A 35 -1.60 -10.28 3.64
N GLN A 36 -0.52 -9.51 3.64
CA GLN A 36 0.42 -9.57 2.54
C GLN A 36 0.95 -11.02 2.39
N GLY A 37 0.75 -11.60 1.21
CA GLY A 37 1.20 -12.96 0.88
C GLY A 37 0.21 -14.09 1.17
N ASN A 38 -0.88 -13.89 1.93
CA ASN A 38 -1.82 -14.98 2.22
C ASN A 38 -3.04 -15.05 1.30
N ASN A 39 -3.25 -14.05 0.43
CA ASN A 39 -4.36 -14.01 -0.54
C ASN A 39 -5.79 -14.10 0.04
N GLY A 40 -5.99 -13.86 1.33
CA GLY A 40 -7.30 -13.73 1.95
C GLY A 40 -7.91 -12.33 1.77
N ASP A 41 -9.19 -12.17 2.11
CA ASP A 41 -9.97 -10.92 1.95
C ASP A 41 -9.89 -10.33 0.53
N ARG A 42 -9.88 -11.20 -0.49
CA ARG A 42 -9.74 -10.79 -1.90
C ARG A 42 -10.89 -11.27 -2.77
N LEU A 43 -11.23 -10.44 -3.73
CA LEU A 43 -12.18 -10.73 -4.80
C LEU A 43 -11.39 -11.12 -6.07
N TYR A 44 -11.72 -12.26 -6.61
CA TYR A 44 -11.08 -12.86 -7.78
C TYR A 44 -12.02 -12.92 -8.95
N ILE A 45 -11.46 -12.91 -10.16
CA ILE A 45 -12.16 -13.20 -11.42
C ILE A 45 -11.33 -14.19 -12.24
N GLY A 46 -11.99 -15.18 -12.82
CA GLY A 46 -11.37 -16.06 -13.82
C GLY A 46 -11.12 -15.32 -15.13
N THR A 47 -9.92 -15.41 -15.68
CA THR A 47 -9.52 -14.75 -16.92
C THR A 47 -8.78 -15.69 -17.87
N GLY A 48 -8.61 -15.25 -19.11
CA GLY A 48 -7.99 -16.06 -20.16
C GLY A 48 -8.90 -17.13 -20.75
N ALA A 49 -8.34 -17.97 -21.61
CA ALA A 49 -9.08 -19.08 -22.24
C ALA A 49 -9.37 -20.19 -21.22
N GLU A 50 -10.50 -20.85 -21.40
CA GLU A 50 -10.80 -22.04 -20.60
C GLU A 50 -9.91 -23.23 -21.03
N ASN A 51 -9.44 -23.98 -20.06
CA ASN A 51 -8.70 -25.22 -20.28
C ASN A 51 -9.62 -26.38 -20.69
N GLY A 52 -9.06 -27.54 -20.96
CA GLY A 52 -9.83 -28.73 -21.33
C GLY A 52 -10.83 -29.24 -20.28
N ALA A 53 -10.76 -28.75 -19.04
CA ALA A 53 -11.71 -29.03 -17.96
C ALA A 53 -12.77 -27.93 -17.81
N GLY A 54 -12.75 -26.89 -18.63
CA GLY A 54 -13.69 -25.77 -18.60
C GLY A 54 -13.41 -24.73 -17.51
N TYR A 55 -12.18 -24.64 -17.04
CA TYR A 55 -11.74 -23.63 -16.06
C TYR A 55 -10.81 -22.60 -16.70
N SER A 56 -10.85 -21.38 -16.20
CA SER A 56 -9.99 -20.29 -16.67
C SER A 56 -8.50 -20.63 -16.55
N SER A 57 -7.70 -20.18 -17.51
CA SER A 57 -6.25 -20.36 -17.50
C SER A 57 -5.54 -19.43 -16.49
N ASN A 58 -6.19 -18.33 -16.13
CA ASN A 58 -5.68 -17.38 -15.15
C ASN A 58 -6.76 -16.98 -14.15
N VAL A 59 -6.32 -16.49 -12.99
CA VAL A 59 -7.18 -15.93 -11.96
C VAL A 59 -6.58 -14.62 -11.51
N ASP A 60 -7.30 -13.53 -11.74
CA ASP A 60 -6.87 -12.18 -11.38
C ASP A 60 -7.56 -11.68 -10.11
N ILE A 61 -6.85 -10.87 -9.33
CA ILE A 61 -7.40 -10.19 -8.17
C ILE A 61 -7.94 -8.85 -8.64
N ILE A 62 -9.24 -8.59 -8.41
CA ILE A 62 -9.92 -7.36 -8.84
C ILE A 62 -10.40 -6.49 -7.69
N GLY A 63 -10.10 -6.86 -6.44
CA GLY A 63 -10.47 -6.08 -5.26
C GLY A 63 -10.56 -6.92 -3.99
N GLY A 64 -11.35 -6.44 -3.05
CA GLY A 64 -11.63 -7.09 -1.78
C GLY A 64 -11.31 -6.23 -0.57
N LYS A 65 -11.74 -6.68 0.61
CA LYS A 65 -11.59 -5.96 1.88
C LYS A 65 -10.12 -5.60 2.17
N TYR A 66 -9.18 -6.50 1.87
CA TYR A 66 -7.75 -6.25 2.06
C TYR A 66 -7.27 -4.95 1.41
N PHE A 67 -7.66 -4.70 0.16
CA PHE A 67 -7.26 -3.49 -0.56
C PHE A 67 -8.02 -2.26 -0.09
N THR A 68 -9.31 -2.42 0.23
CA THR A 68 -10.13 -1.32 0.75
C THR A 68 -9.58 -0.80 2.07
N GLU A 69 -9.18 -1.70 2.97
CA GLU A 69 -8.58 -1.33 4.26
C GLU A 69 -7.21 -0.66 4.11
N MET A 70 -6.42 -1.03 3.10
CA MET A 70 -5.16 -0.34 2.80
C MET A 70 -5.37 1.11 2.33
N LEU A 71 -6.52 1.42 1.73
CA LEU A 71 -6.87 2.73 1.20
C LEU A 71 -7.79 3.52 2.13
N ASP A 72 -8.45 2.85 3.09
CA ASP A 72 -9.39 3.45 4.03
C ASP A 72 -8.65 4.05 5.23
N HIS A 73 -8.31 5.32 5.11
CA HIS A 73 -7.67 6.10 6.16
C HIS A 73 -8.22 7.52 6.22
N VAL A 74 -8.04 8.17 7.35
CA VAL A 74 -8.39 9.58 7.51
C VAL A 74 -7.48 10.44 6.63
N HIS A 75 -8.03 11.37 5.86
CA HIS A 75 -7.28 12.25 4.99
C HIS A 75 -6.17 12.99 5.79
N GLY A 76 -4.95 12.94 5.28
CA GLY A 76 -3.78 13.54 5.92
C GLY A 76 -3.13 12.71 7.03
N VAL A 77 -3.65 11.51 7.32
CA VAL A 77 -3.08 10.60 8.31
C VAL A 77 -2.76 9.26 7.66
N THR A 78 -1.51 8.87 7.64
CA THR A 78 -1.10 7.52 7.29
C THR A 78 -1.15 6.63 8.53
N THR A 79 -1.84 5.50 8.42
CA THR A 79 -1.90 4.49 9.48
C THR A 79 -1.04 3.28 9.10
N ALA A 80 -0.81 2.38 10.06
CA ALA A 80 -0.15 1.12 9.76
C ALA A 80 -0.90 0.39 8.64
N SER A 81 -0.16 -0.19 7.71
CA SER A 81 -0.68 -0.93 6.55
C SER A 81 -1.42 -0.08 5.49
N SER A 82 -1.34 1.25 5.56
CA SER A 82 -1.86 2.12 4.48
C SER A 82 -0.96 2.06 3.24
N ALA A 83 -1.58 2.17 2.06
CA ALA A 83 -0.86 2.26 0.81
C ALA A 83 -0.40 3.69 0.53
N LEU A 84 0.84 3.85 0.08
CA LEU A 84 1.34 5.08 -0.52
C LEU A 84 1.39 4.87 -2.04
N ILE A 85 0.57 5.61 -2.78
CA ILE A 85 0.52 5.52 -4.24
C ILE A 85 1.39 6.63 -4.83
N VAL A 86 2.34 6.24 -5.66
CA VAL A 86 3.28 7.15 -6.34
C VAL A 86 3.00 7.17 -7.85
N ASP A 87 3.55 8.16 -8.55
CA ASP A 87 3.44 8.27 -10.01
C ASP A 87 4.28 7.21 -10.76
N ALA A 88 4.22 7.22 -12.10
CA ALA A 88 4.97 6.29 -12.94
C ALA A 88 6.50 6.43 -12.80
N GLN A 89 6.99 7.58 -12.36
CA GLN A 89 8.39 7.88 -12.08
C GLN A 89 8.79 7.53 -10.64
N LYS A 90 7.85 7.00 -9.85
CA LYS A 90 8.00 6.69 -8.42
C LYS A 90 8.22 7.92 -7.54
N HIS A 91 7.68 9.05 -7.96
CA HIS A 91 7.77 10.30 -7.21
C HIS A 91 6.56 10.50 -6.29
N VAL A 92 6.82 11.15 -5.16
CA VAL A 92 5.82 11.87 -4.38
C VAL A 92 6.14 13.35 -4.61
N THR A 93 5.30 14.06 -5.37
CA THR A 93 5.56 15.45 -5.76
C THR A 93 5.65 16.36 -4.55
N ASP A 94 4.72 16.20 -3.61
CA ASP A 94 4.69 16.95 -2.36
C ASP A 94 4.49 15.99 -1.19
N LEU A 95 5.47 15.90 -0.30
CA LEU A 95 5.38 15.14 0.94
C LEU A 95 5.47 16.10 2.12
N ASN A 96 4.31 16.42 2.71
CA ASN A 96 4.24 17.24 3.91
C ASN A 96 4.25 16.33 5.14
N ILE A 97 5.37 16.29 5.84
CA ILE A 97 5.60 15.45 7.01
C ILE A 97 6.03 16.31 8.20
N GLY A 98 5.51 16.03 9.39
CA GLY A 98 5.92 16.70 10.62
C GLY A 98 7.33 16.30 11.08
N SER A 99 7.73 15.07 10.79
CA SER A 99 9.08 14.57 11.08
C SER A 99 9.46 13.45 10.12
N LEU A 100 10.73 13.35 9.77
CA LEU A 100 11.30 12.28 8.95
C LEU A 100 12.28 11.47 9.80
N ALA A 101 11.96 10.20 10.05
CA ALA A 101 12.89 9.25 10.64
C ALA A 101 13.64 8.53 9.53
N LEU A 102 14.96 8.66 9.49
CA LEU A 102 15.84 7.94 8.58
C LEU A 102 16.49 6.82 9.38
N GLU A 103 15.92 5.62 9.30
CA GLU A 103 16.41 4.46 10.03
C GLU A 103 17.43 3.68 9.20
N ALA A 104 18.58 3.41 9.79
CA ALA A 104 19.46 2.38 9.27
C ALA A 104 18.87 0.99 9.54
N SER A 105 19.03 0.06 8.61
CA SER A 105 18.56 -1.33 8.76
C SER A 105 19.02 -1.90 10.12
N GLY A 106 18.07 -2.13 11.01
CA GLY A 106 18.29 -2.79 12.32
C GLY A 106 18.53 -1.89 13.52
N GLY A 107 18.21 -0.58 13.45
CA GLY A 107 18.43 0.24 14.64
C GLY A 107 17.88 1.64 14.64
N SER A 108 18.29 2.39 15.59
CA SER A 108 17.89 3.74 15.90
C SER A 108 18.28 4.71 14.78
N GLY A 109 17.37 4.96 13.84
CA GLY A 109 17.53 6.01 12.84
C GLY A 109 17.46 7.39 13.47
N GLN A 110 18.06 8.37 12.78
CA GLN A 110 17.94 9.76 13.18
C GLN A 110 16.63 10.35 12.70
N VAL A 111 15.86 10.92 13.60
CA VAL A 111 14.65 11.67 13.25
C VAL A 111 15.06 13.06 12.81
N VAL A 112 14.74 13.40 11.55
CA VAL A 112 14.94 14.75 11.04
C VAL A 112 13.65 15.54 11.25
N THR A 113 13.69 16.53 12.13
CA THR A 113 12.53 17.36 12.49
C THR A 113 12.55 18.74 11.82
N ALA A 114 13.69 19.16 11.28
CA ALA A 114 13.82 20.45 10.62
C ALA A 114 14.95 20.48 9.59
N ILE A 115 14.83 21.39 8.60
CA ILE A 115 15.92 21.81 7.73
C ILE A 115 16.42 23.14 8.25
N SER A 116 17.69 23.19 8.69
CA SER A 116 18.30 24.39 9.26
C SER A 116 18.88 25.26 8.17
N THR A 117 18.52 26.54 8.18
CA THR A 117 19.11 27.60 7.34
C THR A 117 20.09 28.47 8.13
N SER A 118 20.37 28.14 9.40
CA SER A 118 21.28 28.90 10.25
C SER A 118 22.71 28.82 9.73
N THR A 119 23.29 29.96 9.36
CA THR A 119 24.65 30.08 8.84
C THR A 119 25.74 30.01 9.92
N THR A 120 25.35 30.16 11.17
CA THR A 120 26.26 30.01 12.31
C THR A 120 26.23 28.61 12.92
N LEU A 121 25.30 27.75 12.47
CA LEU A 121 24.99 26.43 13.05
C LEU A 121 24.69 26.51 14.56
N SER A 122 24.35 27.68 15.08
CA SER A 122 23.96 27.85 16.48
C SER A 122 22.71 27.05 16.77
N GLY A 123 22.73 26.24 17.82
CA GLY A 123 21.62 25.35 18.16
C GLY A 123 21.49 24.13 17.24
N ALA A 124 22.52 23.80 16.45
CA ALA A 124 22.52 22.60 15.62
C ALA A 124 22.32 21.34 16.49
N SER A 125 21.56 20.40 15.99
CA SER A 125 21.30 19.12 16.61
C SER A 125 21.29 17.98 15.58
N ASN A 126 21.40 16.74 16.04
CA ASN A 126 21.34 15.57 15.17
C ASN A 126 19.96 15.38 14.49
N SER A 127 18.94 16.14 14.91
CA SER A 127 17.61 16.12 14.32
C SER A 127 17.41 17.15 13.17
N GLN A 128 18.49 17.81 12.71
CA GLN A 128 18.43 18.83 11.69
C GLN A 128 19.33 18.49 10.50
N LEU A 129 18.86 18.80 9.30
CA LEU A 129 19.69 18.85 8.10
C LEU A 129 20.05 20.33 7.81
N ALA A 130 21.33 20.60 7.61
CA ALA A 130 21.78 21.94 7.20
C ALA A 130 21.60 22.11 5.69
N THR A 131 21.20 23.31 5.25
CA THR A 131 21.20 23.65 3.83
C THR A 131 22.62 23.83 3.30
N ALA A 132 22.82 23.70 1.99
CA ALA A 132 24.10 23.93 1.34
C ALA A 132 24.64 25.36 1.60
N LEU A 133 23.73 26.36 1.62
CA LEU A 133 24.11 27.75 1.94
C LEU A 133 24.57 27.90 3.39
N ALA A 134 23.89 27.23 4.34
CA ALA A 134 24.30 27.26 5.75
C ALA A 134 25.70 26.66 5.92
N ILE A 135 25.98 25.53 5.28
CA ILE A 135 27.29 24.87 5.33
C ILE A 135 28.35 25.78 4.71
N LYS A 136 28.12 26.30 3.50
CA LYS A 136 29.07 27.17 2.79
C LYS A 136 29.45 28.39 3.62
N THR A 137 28.46 29.12 4.17
CA THR A 137 28.70 30.31 4.96
C THR A 137 29.43 30.05 6.28
N TYR A 138 29.28 28.85 6.83
CA TYR A 138 29.98 28.45 8.05
C TYR A 138 31.47 28.12 7.78
N VAL A 139 31.78 27.60 6.59
CA VAL A 139 33.14 27.15 6.21
C VAL A 139 33.97 28.27 5.62
N ASP A 140 33.39 29.27 4.93
CA ASP A 140 34.06 30.45 4.39
C ASP A 140 34.37 31.47 5.50
#